data_549188d8a2fa844a0b2760f801f225d2
#
_entry.id   549188d8a2fa844a0b2760f801f225d2
#
_cell.length_a   1.000
_cell.length_b   1.000
_cell.length_c   1.000
_cell.angle_alpha   90.00
_cell.angle_beta   90.00
_cell.angle_gamma   90.00
#
_symmetry.space_group_name_H-M   'P 1'
#
loop_
_entity.id
_entity.type
_entity.pdbx_description
1 polymer ?
#
loop_
_entity_poly.entity_id
_entity_poly.type
_entity_poly.pdbx_seq_one_letter_code
_entity_poly.pdbx_strand_id
1 'polypeptide(L)'
;IDQTYHSFAVGEQVIVMQMQDDVIGTNTSNNTNFGRLSNIQSAGAFDISTITSVNSTTIVLNAPLQNNYNINSQSRVQVTSFRKLSTGDYTTTGNITALAWNGNVGGIVAIQVPGILTLAHSITADGKGFRGGAVSANYESTCQPSVYISSSTNFGGKGEGIFRNTNNSYATGRARILNGGGGGNDDNAGGGGGGNFTTGGLGGHGWTCETNPSGGLGGIELKAYSNGMRLFMGGGGGGGQQNNGYSTPGGAGGGIIIIQANVIKTNCSGNVKISANGINPVNTGGNGNDGAGGGGAGGTIVIQANNFNVPASCPLQVSANGGNGGNVNHTGAHGGGGGGAQGAVVYSVSLPATNITTNTLNGIGGFNSIGGARAGSASGVDNEGIMTGINIVLPVNLISFTAKKDGFTSVLSWTSTDDNSIDYYIEHSTDGIHFNTIAITKGSGKKKYSYTHRTPATGKNYYRLKMILRTSGLSSFSPVAYITNENTSMPLAVFPNPSSGNFMLRVQDKGQEFTVIITDLMGKPVYTNSYRAVNNAIEVHTGNGLKPGTYIIQVANKNYKQTGRVIIN
;
A
#
# COMPACT_ATOMS: atom_id res chain seq x y z
N ILE A 1 -6.93 13.84 12.39
CA ILE A 1 -6.61 13.76 10.95
C ILE A 1 -6.34 15.17 10.46
N ASP A 2 -5.16 15.41 9.91
CA ASP A 2 -4.86 16.66 9.20
C ASP A 2 -5.39 16.54 7.76
N GLN A 3 -6.44 17.27 7.43
CA GLN A 3 -7.05 17.30 6.11
C GLN A 3 -6.70 18.59 5.32
N THR A 4 -5.64 19.26 5.69
CA THR A 4 -5.21 20.52 5.06
C THR A 4 -5.02 20.39 3.55
N TYR A 5 -4.54 19.23 3.09
CA TYR A 5 -4.19 19.01 1.69
C TYR A 5 -5.19 18.15 0.92
N HIS A 6 -6.08 17.42 1.62
CA HIS A 6 -7.10 16.58 1.02
C HIS A 6 -8.25 16.31 1.99
N SER A 7 -9.48 16.48 1.54
CA SER A 7 -10.68 16.12 2.28
C SER A 7 -11.12 14.72 1.90
N PHE A 8 -10.93 13.77 2.80
CA PHE A 8 -11.32 12.37 2.59
C PHE A 8 -12.83 12.20 2.55
N ALA A 9 -13.31 11.28 1.71
CA ALA A 9 -14.72 10.98 1.51
C ALA A 9 -15.04 9.49 1.67
N VAL A 10 -16.27 9.17 2.05
CA VAL A 10 -16.77 7.78 2.07
C VAL A 10 -16.76 7.20 0.66
N GLY A 11 -16.28 5.96 0.53
CA GLY A 11 -16.09 5.26 -0.74
C GLY A 11 -14.75 5.54 -1.43
N GLU A 12 -13.97 6.48 -0.91
CA GLU A 12 -12.61 6.74 -1.42
C GLU A 12 -11.65 5.62 -1.01
N GLN A 13 -10.78 5.21 -1.94
CA GLN A 13 -9.65 4.35 -1.61
C GLN A 13 -8.48 5.17 -1.09
N VAL A 14 -7.83 4.64 -0.07
CA VAL A 14 -6.65 5.23 0.57
C VAL A 14 -5.53 4.23 0.71
N ILE A 15 -4.32 4.76 0.76
CA ILE A 15 -3.12 4.02 1.13
C ILE A 15 -2.72 4.47 2.54
N VAL A 16 -2.60 3.53 3.47
CA VAL A 16 -1.98 3.73 4.78
C VAL A 16 -0.54 3.26 4.66
N MET A 17 0.43 4.08 5.00
CA MET A 17 1.85 3.75 4.79
C MET A 17 2.71 4.22 5.97
N GLN A 18 3.61 3.34 6.42
CA GLN A 18 4.67 3.68 7.38
C GLN A 18 5.81 4.39 6.65
N MET A 19 5.86 5.72 6.72
CA MET A 19 6.87 6.52 6.05
C MET A 19 8.21 6.47 6.77
N GLN A 20 8.18 6.62 8.10
CA GLN A 20 9.34 6.55 8.98
C GLN A 20 9.02 5.72 10.22
N ASP A 21 10.02 5.01 10.73
CA ASP A 21 9.91 4.23 11.96
C ASP A 21 10.98 4.66 12.97
N ASP A 22 10.94 4.10 14.18
CA ASP A 22 11.80 4.47 15.30
C ASP A 22 13.09 3.62 15.43
N VAL A 23 13.33 2.72 14.49
CA VAL A 23 14.50 1.83 14.53
C VAL A 23 15.66 2.40 13.74
N ILE A 24 16.75 2.74 14.44
CA ILE A 24 18.01 3.22 13.84
C ILE A 24 19.06 2.11 13.66
N GLY A 25 18.74 0.88 14.05
CA GLY A 25 19.67 -0.25 14.08
C GLY A 25 20.22 -0.53 15.46
N THR A 26 21.20 -1.43 15.54
CA THR A 26 21.71 -1.95 16.82
C THR A 26 22.86 -1.15 17.41
N ASN A 27 23.46 -0.24 16.64
CA ASN A 27 24.61 0.55 17.08
C ASN A 27 24.27 2.04 17.10
N THR A 28 24.24 2.62 18.28
CA THR A 28 24.01 4.07 18.51
C THR A 28 25.26 4.80 19.02
N SER A 29 26.43 4.13 18.99
CA SER A 29 27.69 4.70 19.42
C SER A 29 28.30 5.60 18.32
N ASN A 30 29.16 6.54 18.73
CA ASN A 30 29.87 7.45 17.82
C ASN A 30 30.98 6.74 17.05
N ASN A 31 30.62 5.90 16.07
CA ASN A 31 31.56 5.17 15.21
C ASN A 31 30.97 4.89 13.82
N THR A 32 31.77 4.28 12.92
CA THR A 32 31.40 3.98 11.53
C THR A 32 30.18 3.06 11.40
N ASN A 33 29.87 2.27 12.44
CA ASN A 33 28.75 1.34 12.47
C ASN A 33 27.45 1.95 13.03
N PHE A 34 27.45 3.26 13.35
CA PHE A 34 26.24 3.94 13.78
C PHE A 34 25.11 3.70 12.75
N GLY A 35 23.93 3.39 13.24
CA GLY A 35 22.81 3.12 12.37
C GLY A 35 22.94 1.84 11.55
N ARG A 36 23.78 0.87 11.97
CA ARG A 36 23.88 -0.42 11.29
C ARG A 36 22.55 -1.16 11.35
N LEU A 37 22.01 -1.41 10.17
CA LEU A 37 20.70 -2.02 10.02
C LEU A 37 20.69 -3.47 10.48
N SER A 38 19.76 -3.83 11.37
CA SER A 38 19.43 -5.21 11.72
C SER A 38 18.05 -5.62 11.18
N ASN A 39 17.10 -4.68 11.21
CA ASN A 39 15.76 -4.75 10.60
C ASN A 39 15.24 -3.33 10.40
N ILE A 40 14.15 -3.17 9.66
CA ILE A 40 13.51 -1.86 9.41
C ILE A 40 12.11 -1.77 9.99
N GLN A 41 11.75 -2.72 10.87
CA GLN A 41 10.41 -2.81 11.46
C GLN A 41 9.32 -2.63 10.41
N SER A 42 8.43 -1.65 10.60
CA SER A 42 7.31 -1.38 9.71
C SER A 42 7.62 -0.37 8.59
N ALA A 43 8.82 0.24 8.55
CA ALA A 43 9.14 1.22 7.53
C ALA A 43 8.89 0.69 6.11
N GLY A 44 8.19 1.48 5.30
CA GLY A 44 7.79 1.12 3.93
C GLY A 44 6.59 0.18 3.83
N ALA A 45 6.08 -0.40 4.94
CA ALA A 45 4.87 -1.21 4.91
C ALA A 45 3.67 -0.35 4.53
N PHE A 46 2.75 -0.90 3.76
CA PHE A 46 1.53 -0.20 3.35
C PHE A 46 0.35 -1.14 3.20
N ASP A 47 -0.84 -0.59 3.40
CA ASP A 47 -2.13 -1.21 3.13
C ASP A 47 -2.98 -0.30 2.26
N ILE A 48 -3.82 -0.88 1.42
CA ILE A 48 -4.81 -0.17 0.63
C ILE A 48 -6.18 -0.58 1.11
N SER A 49 -7.04 0.40 1.40
CA SER A 49 -8.38 0.15 1.92
C SER A 49 -9.36 1.21 1.44
N THR A 50 -10.66 0.99 1.67
CA THR A 50 -11.72 1.92 1.30
C THR A 50 -12.33 2.54 2.56
N ILE A 51 -12.60 3.83 2.52
CA ILE A 51 -13.24 4.56 3.62
C ILE A 51 -14.72 4.20 3.69
N THR A 52 -15.19 3.76 4.84
CA THR A 52 -16.61 3.50 5.12
C THR A 52 -17.25 4.60 5.95
N SER A 53 -16.46 5.33 6.71
CA SER A 53 -16.91 6.48 7.50
C SER A 53 -15.73 7.43 7.72
N VAL A 54 -16.00 8.74 7.74
CA VAL A 54 -15.01 9.78 8.02
C VAL A 54 -15.67 10.92 8.79
N ASN A 55 -14.94 11.42 9.78
CA ASN A 55 -15.27 12.67 10.49
C ASN A 55 -13.98 13.49 10.71
N SER A 56 -14.02 14.54 11.51
CA SER A 56 -12.86 15.43 11.73
C SER A 56 -11.63 14.73 12.34
N THR A 57 -11.80 13.60 13.02
CA THR A 57 -10.74 12.94 13.78
C THR A 57 -10.51 11.48 13.40
N THR A 58 -11.46 10.85 12.73
CA THR A 58 -11.46 9.39 12.52
C THR A 58 -11.79 9.04 11.07
N ILE A 59 -11.04 8.11 10.52
CA ILE A 59 -11.35 7.39 9.28
C ILE A 59 -11.59 5.93 9.64
N VAL A 60 -12.75 5.40 9.25
CA VAL A 60 -13.06 3.96 9.39
C VAL A 60 -12.88 3.31 8.03
N LEU A 61 -12.12 2.22 8.02
CA LEU A 61 -11.81 1.45 6.82
C LEU A 61 -12.73 0.24 6.70
N ASN A 62 -12.94 -0.24 5.49
CA ASN A 62 -13.82 -1.38 5.19
C ASN A 62 -13.27 -2.74 5.66
N ALA A 63 -11.98 -2.82 5.96
CA ALA A 63 -11.33 -4.03 6.46
C ALA A 63 -10.18 -3.66 7.40
N PRO A 64 -9.79 -4.56 8.34
CA PRO A 64 -8.60 -4.39 9.16
C PRO A 64 -7.35 -4.25 8.29
N LEU A 65 -6.41 -3.43 8.74
CA LEU A 65 -5.09 -3.33 8.13
C LEU A 65 -4.34 -4.66 8.30
N GLN A 66 -3.58 -5.06 7.29
CA GLN A 66 -2.84 -6.33 7.28
C GLN A 66 -1.45 -6.18 7.90
N ASN A 67 -0.89 -4.99 7.81
CA ASN A 67 0.40 -4.67 8.38
C ASN A 67 0.24 -4.07 9.79
N ASN A 68 1.25 -4.26 10.62
CA ASN A 68 1.38 -3.57 11.88
C ASN A 68 2.07 -2.22 11.63
N TYR A 69 1.51 -1.16 12.20
CA TYR A 69 2.05 0.20 12.10
C TYR A 69 2.52 0.67 13.46
N ASN A 70 3.71 1.25 13.48
CA ASN A 70 4.26 1.86 14.67
C ASN A 70 3.82 3.34 14.73
N ILE A 71 3.03 3.70 15.75
CA ILE A 71 2.46 5.04 15.90
C ILE A 71 2.93 5.61 17.23
N ASN A 72 4.05 6.33 17.20
CA ASN A 72 4.61 7.01 18.35
C ASN A 72 5.26 8.36 17.95
N SER A 73 5.88 9.04 18.89
CA SER A 73 6.53 10.33 18.63
C SER A 73 7.73 10.23 17.65
N GLN A 74 8.32 9.04 17.52
CA GLN A 74 9.51 8.75 16.71
C GLN A 74 9.20 8.03 15.40
N SER A 75 7.92 7.94 15.01
CA SER A 75 7.48 7.30 13.77
C SER A 75 6.54 8.21 12.99
N ARG A 76 6.29 7.88 11.72
CA ARG A 76 5.31 8.55 10.87
C ARG A 76 4.55 7.55 10.02
N VAL A 77 3.25 7.55 10.21
CA VAL A 77 2.28 6.88 9.34
C VAL A 77 1.51 7.96 8.59
N GLN A 78 1.38 7.80 7.29
CA GLN A 78 0.59 8.68 6.43
C GLN A 78 -0.59 7.93 5.83
N VAL A 79 -1.74 8.58 5.77
CA VAL A 79 -2.88 8.18 4.95
C VAL A 79 -2.90 9.09 3.74
N THR A 80 -2.91 8.53 2.54
CA THR A 80 -3.00 9.29 1.29
C THR A 80 -4.11 8.74 0.40
N SER A 81 -4.75 9.61 -0.38
CA SER A 81 -5.75 9.21 -1.38
C SER A 81 -5.12 8.31 -2.43
N PHE A 82 -5.77 7.20 -2.75
CA PHE A 82 -5.53 6.44 -3.98
C PHE A 82 -6.55 6.88 -5.01
N ARG A 83 -6.24 8.00 -5.65
CA ARG A 83 -7.20 8.79 -6.40
C ARG A 83 -7.67 8.10 -7.67
N LYS A 84 -8.96 7.78 -7.74
CA LYS A 84 -9.61 7.34 -8.96
C LYS A 84 -9.87 8.55 -9.85
N LEU A 85 -9.16 8.66 -10.99
CA LEU A 85 -9.24 9.82 -11.88
C LEU A 85 -10.49 9.80 -12.76
N SER A 86 -11.01 8.62 -13.09
CA SER A 86 -12.26 8.43 -13.82
C SER A 86 -12.88 7.07 -13.54
N THR A 87 -14.10 6.81 -14.01
CA THR A 87 -14.74 5.49 -13.99
C THR A 87 -14.44 4.64 -15.22
N GLY A 88 -13.78 5.21 -16.23
CA GLY A 88 -13.36 4.57 -17.48
C GLY A 88 -11.97 5.07 -17.89
N ASP A 89 -11.84 5.59 -19.09
CA ASP A 89 -10.60 6.16 -19.61
C ASP A 89 -10.33 7.55 -19.04
N TYR A 90 -9.06 7.94 -18.99
CA TYR A 90 -8.63 9.26 -18.55
C TYR A 90 -7.42 9.75 -19.35
N THR A 91 -7.47 11.01 -19.75
CA THR A 91 -6.30 11.71 -20.34
C THR A 91 -5.82 12.79 -19.39
N THR A 92 -4.52 12.83 -19.09
CA THR A 92 -3.95 13.86 -18.22
C THR A 92 -4.11 15.24 -18.87
N THR A 93 -4.68 16.20 -18.11
CA THR A 93 -4.92 17.59 -18.55
C THR A 93 -3.85 18.57 -18.08
N GLY A 94 -2.89 18.10 -17.29
CA GLY A 94 -1.75 18.83 -16.75
C GLY A 94 -0.79 17.88 -16.06
N ASN A 95 0.38 18.35 -15.67
CA ASN A 95 1.34 17.56 -14.93
C ASN A 95 0.76 17.16 -13.56
N ILE A 96 0.93 15.90 -13.18
CA ILE A 96 0.57 15.38 -11.86
C ILE A 96 1.86 15.30 -11.03
N THR A 97 1.86 15.92 -9.85
CA THR A 97 3.03 15.88 -8.95
C THR A 97 2.61 15.66 -7.50
N ALA A 98 3.52 15.06 -6.72
CA ALA A 98 3.37 14.92 -5.28
C ALA A 98 3.60 16.27 -4.57
N LEU A 99 2.94 16.48 -3.44
CA LEU A 99 3.42 17.43 -2.43
C LEU A 99 4.81 17.00 -1.96
N ALA A 100 5.71 17.94 -1.74
CA ALA A 100 7.01 17.63 -1.16
C ALA A 100 6.84 17.09 0.27
N TRP A 101 7.64 16.11 0.66
CA TRP A 101 7.69 15.64 2.04
C TRP A 101 8.10 16.77 2.98
N ASN A 102 7.28 17.06 3.97
CA ASN A 102 7.51 18.15 4.93
C ASN A 102 7.98 17.67 6.32
N GLY A 103 8.30 16.37 6.45
CA GLY A 103 8.65 15.72 7.72
C GLY A 103 7.46 15.04 8.42
N ASN A 104 6.23 15.22 7.92
CA ASN A 104 5.02 14.59 8.43
C ASN A 104 4.18 13.95 7.33
N VAL A 105 3.95 14.66 6.21
CA VAL A 105 3.14 14.23 5.08
C VAL A 105 3.77 14.67 3.75
N GLY A 106 3.37 14.04 2.66
CA GLY A 106 3.84 14.33 1.30
C GLY A 106 4.59 13.15 0.68
N GLY A 107 5.22 13.37 -0.44
CA GLY A 107 6.08 12.40 -1.13
C GLY A 107 5.36 11.37 -1.99
N ILE A 108 4.04 11.31 -2.06
CA ILE A 108 3.31 10.25 -2.73
C ILE A 108 2.36 10.79 -3.80
N VAL A 109 2.41 10.19 -5.00
CA VAL A 109 1.36 10.21 -6.03
C VAL A 109 0.78 8.81 -6.14
N ALA A 110 -0.52 8.66 -5.92
CA ALA A 110 -1.21 7.38 -6.10
C ALA A 110 -2.50 7.60 -6.90
N ILE A 111 -2.59 6.98 -8.07
CA ILE A 111 -3.70 7.16 -9.00
C ILE A 111 -4.17 5.84 -9.61
N GLN A 112 -5.47 5.77 -9.91
CA GLN A 112 -6.08 4.63 -10.58
C GLN A 112 -7.01 5.07 -11.71
N VAL A 113 -6.96 4.32 -12.82
CA VAL A 113 -7.81 4.48 -14.01
C VAL A 113 -8.23 3.09 -14.47
N PRO A 114 -9.50 2.69 -14.31
CA PRO A 114 -9.96 1.35 -14.70
C PRO A 114 -9.79 1.03 -16.18
N GLY A 115 -9.82 2.05 -17.03
CA GLY A 115 -9.63 1.95 -18.48
C GLY A 115 -8.22 2.33 -18.94
N ILE A 116 -8.16 3.14 -20.00
CA ILE A 116 -6.92 3.63 -20.60
C ILE A 116 -6.48 4.93 -19.91
N LEU A 117 -5.29 4.93 -19.33
CA LEU A 117 -4.61 6.14 -18.90
C LEU A 117 -3.79 6.69 -20.07
N THR A 118 -4.25 7.78 -20.68
CA THR A 118 -3.51 8.48 -21.73
C THR A 118 -2.67 9.61 -21.11
N LEU A 119 -1.37 9.49 -21.19
CA LEU A 119 -0.42 10.51 -20.74
C LEU A 119 -0.19 11.55 -21.85
N ALA A 120 -0.86 12.70 -21.76
CA ALA A 120 -0.54 13.90 -22.51
C ALA A 120 0.42 14.82 -21.71
N HIS A 121 0.50 14.61 -20.41
CA HIS A 121 1.36 15.34 -19.46
C HIS A 121 2.06 14.37 -18.52
N SER A 122 3.17 14.81 -17.92
CA SER A 122 4.04 13.99 -17.07
C SER A 122 3.47 13.76 -15.66
N ILE A 123 3.89 12.66 -15.05
CA ILE A 123 3.65 12.34 -13.64
C ILE A 123 4.99 12.32 -12.92
N THR A 124 5.20 13.21 -11.94
CA THR A 124 6.53 13.39 -11.34
C THR A 124 6.47 13.47 -9.82
N ALA A 125 7.45 12.82 -9.18
CA ALA A 125 7.74 12.95 -7.76
C ALA A 125 9.25 13.23 -7.53
N ASP A 126 9.89 13.89 -8.50
CA ASP A 126 11.31 14.27 -8.43
C ASP A 126 11.55 15.19 -7.24
N GLY A 127 12.48 14.84 -6.36
CA GLY A 127 12.79 15.61 -5.15
C GLY A 127 11.64 15.75 -4.14
N LYS A 128 10.64 14.89 -4.20
CA LYS A 128 9.48 14.92 -3.30
C LYS A 128 9.61 13.98 -2.10
N GLY A 129 10.70 13.18 -2.06
CA GLY A 129 11.00 12.26 -0.97
C GLY A 129 11.66 12.91 0.24
N PHE A 130 12.48 12.17 0.96
CA PHE A 130 13.12 12.62 2.18
C PHE A 130 14.03 13.84 1.94
N ARG A 131 13.99 14.79 2.88
CA ARG A 131 14.70 16.06 2.75
C ARG A 131 16.21 15.89 2.86
N GLY A 132 16.96 16.69 2.13
CA GLY A 132 18.41 16.80 2.30
C GLY A 132 18.81 17.43 3.62
N GLY A 133 20.02 17.12 4.08
CA GLY A 133 20.63 17.71 5.26
C GLY A 133 21.00 19.17 5.03
N ALA A 134 20.84 20.00 6.07
CA ALA A 134 21.25 21.39 6.02
C ALA A 134 22.79 21.53 5.98
N VAL A 135 23.29 22.64 5.50
CA VAL A 135 24.70 23.04 5.65
C VAL A 135 25.04 23.21 7.14
N SER A 136 26.33 23.16 7.50
CA SER A 136 26.74 23.58 8.85
C SER A 136 26.39 25.07 9.07
N ALA A 137 25.92 25.40 10.28
CA ALA A 137 25.59 26.78 10.62
C ALA A 137 26.81 27.55 11.11
N ASN A 138 27.75 26.87 11.75
CA ASN A 138 29.00 27.44 12.25
C ASN A 138 30.20 26.95 11.43
N TYR A 139 31.28 27.62 11.57
CA TYR A 139 32.52 27.35 10.90
C TYR A 139 33.39 26.36 11.71
N GLU A 140 33.98 25.43 11.04
CA GLU A 140 34.93 24.48 11.61
C GLU A 140 36.12 24.37 10.66
N SER A 141 37.32 24.45 11.20
CA SER A 141 38.59 24.44 10.44
C SER A 141 39.56 23.37 10.94
N THR A 142 39.10 22.39 11.69
CA THR A 142 39.91 21.28 12.21
C THR A 142 39.47 19.96 11.68
N CYS A 143 40.42 19.04 11.47
CA CYS A 143 40.11 17.69 11.02
C CYS A 143 39.47 16.84 12.13
N GLN A 144 38.24 16.45 11.94
CA GLN A 144 37.46 15.63 12.90
C GLN A 144 36.83 14.38 12.28
N PRO A 145 37.62 13.49 11.70
CA PRO A 145 37.12 12.33 10.95
C PRO A 145 36.41 11.28 11.82
N SER A 146 36.55 11.34 13.14
CA SER A 146 35.98 10.40 14.10
C SER A 146 34.60 10.84 14.67
N VAL A 147 34.08 12.02 14.29
CA VAL A 147 32.76 12.47 14.74
C VAL A 147 31.68 11.96 13.79
N TYR A 148 31.03 10.87 14.17
CA TYR A 148 29.96 10.23 13.40
C TYR A 148 28.58 10.73 13.77
N ILE A 149 28.37 11.11 15.03
CA ILE A 149 27.14 11.71 15.55
C ILE A 149 27.47 12.95 16.37
N SER A 150 26.66 13.99 16.21
CA SER A 150 26.81 15.23 16.95
C SER A 150 25.50 16.02 16.97
N SER A 151 25.38 16.94 17.93
CA SER A 151 24.40 18.02 17.94
C SER A 151 25.01 19.35 17.53
N SER A 152 26.34 19.38 17.32
CA SER A 152 27.05 20.62 16.96
C SER A 152 26.65 21.06 15.56
N THR A 153 26.35 22.34 15.41
CA THR A 153 26.06 22.97 14.13
C THR A 153 27.31 23.30 13.31
N ASN A 154 28.50 22.94 13.82
CA ASN A 154 29.78 23.03 13.09
C ASN A 154 29.86 22.01 11.94
N PHE A 155 29.08 20.93 12.01
CA PHE A 155 29.07 19.88 11.02
C PHE A 155 27.84 19.94 10.13
N GLY A 156 27.95 19.45 8.91
CA GLY A 156 26.82 19.33 8.00
C GLY A 156 25.71 18.47 8.59
N GLY A 157 24.47 18.83 8.31
CA GLY A 157 23.28 18.10 8.69
C GLY A 157 23.17 16.77 7.95
N LYS A 158 22.61 15.76 8.59
CA LYS A 158 22.31 14.48 7.94
C LYS A 158 21.04 14.58 7.11
N GLY A 159 21.00 13.88 5.98
CA GLY A 159 19.80 13.71 5.19
C GLY A 159 18.74 12.87 5.94
N GLU A 160 17.48 13.13 5.70
CA GLU A 160 16.39 12.31 6.23
C GLU A 160 16.33 10.95 5.56
N GLY A 161 15.77 9.96 6.26
CA GLY A 161 15.55 8.61 5.79
C GLY A 161 14.36 7.95 6.48
N ILE A 162 14.28 6.63 6.36
CA ILE A 162 13.20 5.82 6.94
C ILE A 162 13.19 5.79 8.48
N PHE A 163 14.25 6.23 9.14
CA PHE A 163 14.27 6.48 10.57
C PHE A 163 13.92 7.94 10.86
N ARG A 164 12.96 8.16 11.75
CA ARG A 164 12.63 9.50 12.20
C ARG A 164 13.60 9.98 13.29
N ASN A 165 14.53 10.82 12.89
CA ASN A 165 15.49 11.40 13.82
C ASN A 165 14.84 12.49 14.69
N THR A 166 14.52 12.16 15.93
CA THR A 166 14.06 13.11 16.95
C THR A 166 15.13 13.40 18.01
N ASN A 167 16.25 12.69 17.95
CA ASN A 167 17.37 12.86 18.87
C ASN A 167 18.35 13.90 18.28
N ASN A 168 18.44 15.05 18.94
CA ASN A 168 19.32 16.14 18.49
C ASN A 168 20.79 15.71 18.41
N SER A 169 21.23 14.75 19.24
CA SER A 169 22.60 14.20 19.20
C SER A 169 22.93 13.49 17.87
N TYR A 170 21.95 13.17 17.05
CA TYR A 170 22.13 12.53 15.75
C TYR A 170 21.94 13.47 14.56
N ALA A 171 21.75 14.79 14.82
CA ALA A 171 21.39 15.74 13.79
C ALA A 171 22.50 15.96 12.75
N THR A 172 23.74 15.91 13.19
CA THR A 172 24.93 16.24 12.36
C THR A 172 26.00 15.15 12.46
N GLY A 173 27.11 15.34 11.75
CA GLY A 173 28.24 14.43 11.72
C GLY A 173 28.18 13.39 10.58
N ARG A 174 29.26 12.64 10.41
CA ARG A 174 29.50 11.80 9.23
C ARG A 174 28.59 10.58 9.08
N ALA A 175 28.08 10.01 10.18
CA ALA A 175 27.25 8.82 10.07
C ALA A 175 25.96 9.11 9.31
N ARG A 176 25.55 8.12 8.54
CA ARG A 176 24.24 8.08 7.87
C ARG A 176 23.10 7.91 8.87
N ILE A 177 21.90 8.32 8.51
CA ILE A 177 20.65 7.94 9.20
C ILE A 177 19.91 6.95 8.31
N LEU A 178 20.22 5.67 8.45
CA LEU A 178 19.75 4.60 7.58
C LEU A 178 19.98 4.99 6.10
N ASN A 179 18.91 5.16 5.33
CA ASN A 179 19.06 5.57 3.93
C ASN A 179 19.25 7.09 3.74
N GLY A 180 19.25 7.91 4.78
CA GLY A 180 19.69 9.31 4.70
C GLY A 180 21.22 9.43 4.76
N GLY A 181 21.82 10.27 3.93
CA GLY A 181 23.27 10.50 3.87
C GLY A 181 23.80 11.27 5.09
N GLY A 182 25.04 10.98 5.50
CA GLY A 182 25.75 11.69 6.57
C GLY A 182 26.22 13.08 6.16
N GLY A 183 26.36 14.01 7.10
CA GLY A 183 26.87 15.36 6.86
C GLY A 183 28.40 15.42 6.72
N GLY A 184 28.92 16.44 6.03
CA GLY A 184 30.34 16.77 6.00
C GLY A 184 30.83 17.20 7.39
N ASN A 185 32.04 16.80 7.77
CA ASN A 185 32.43 16.86 9.18
C ASN A 185 33.72 17.63 9.45
N ASP A 186 34.35 18.15 8.45
CA ASP A 186 35.64 18.77 8.53
C ASP A 186 35.67 20.02 7.65
N ASP A 187 36.71 20.80 7.81
CA ASP A 187 37.03 21.97 7.02
C ASP A 187 36.73 21.73 5.52
N ASN A 188 35.52 22.13 5.15
CA ASN A 188 34.98 22.01 3.81
C ASN A 188 34.76 20.56 3.29
N ALA A 189 34.44 19.60 4.15
CA ALA A 189 34.09 18.25 3.73
C ALA A 189 32.69 18.18 3.11
N GLY A 190 32.51 17.31 2.10
CA GLY A 190 31.24 17.10 1.42
C GLY A 190 30.29 16.19 2.18
N GLY A 191 28.97 16.35 1.97
CA GLY A 191 27.92 15.46 2.47
C GLY A 191 27.85 14.14 1.69
N GLY A 192 27.42 13.04 2.35
CA GLY A 192 27.19 11.75 1.71
C GLY A 192 25.89 11.71 0.90
N GLY A 193 25.82 10.93 -0.16
CA GLY A 193 24.59 10.74 -0.95
C GLY A 193 23.51 9.95 -0.19
N GLY A 194 22.25 10.18 -0.48
CA GLY A 194 21.13 9.37 0.03
C GLY A 194 21.16 7.95 -0.53
N GLY A 195 20.57 6.98 0.18
CA GLY A 195 20.39 5.59 -0.23
C GLY A 195 18.94 5.24 -0.56
N ASN A 196 18.73 4.20 -1.30
CA ASN A 196 17.43 3.56 -1.52
C ASN A 196 17.63 2.13 -2.03
N PHE A 197 17.47 1.83 -3.34
CA PHE A 197 17.70 0.47 -3.84
C PHE A 197 19.16 0.06 -3.68
N THR A 198 20.08 0.98 -3.88
CA THR A 198 21.51 0.81 -3.63
C THR A 198 22.03 1.76 -2.55
N THR A 199 23.32 1.67 -2.22
CA THR A 199 23.96 2.54 -1.22
C THR A 199 24.42 3.85 -1.85
N GLY A 200 24.19 4.98 -1.17
CA GLY A 200 24.69 6.29 -1.58
C GLY A 200 26.21 6.39 -1.53
N GLY A 201 26.75 7.36 -2.26
CA GLY A 201 28.18 7.63 -2.33
C GLY A 201 28.75 8.33 -1.08
N LEU A 202 30.01 8.14 -0.79
CA LEU A 202 30.74 8.84 0.26
C LEU A 202 30.97 10.32 -0.16
N GLY A 203 30.82 11.26 0.75
CA GLY A 203 31.26 12.64 0.56
C GLY A 203 32.79 12.79 0.49
N GLY A 204 33.27 13.78 -0.24
CA GLY A 204 34.71 14.09 -0.32
C GLY A 204 35.26 14.61 1.00
N HIS A 205 36.55 14.36 1.25
CA HIS A 205 37.22 14.89 2.45
C HIS A 205 37.45 16.40 2.36
N GLY A 206 37.65 17.06 3.50
CA GLY A 206 37.97 18.48 3.59
C GLY A 206 39.47 18.77 3.54
N TRP A 207 39.78 20.06 3.61
CA TRP A 207 41.13 20.59 3.44
C TRP A 207 42.14 20.01 4.42
N THR A 208 41.83 20.02 5.71
CA THR A 208 42.75 19.59 6.76
C THR A 208 42.79 18.09 6.98
N CYS A 209 41.95 17.33 6.27
CA CYS A 209 41.79 15.86 6.36
C CYS A 209 42.21 15.13 5.08
N GLU A 210 43.16 15.57 4.30
CA GLU A 210 43.55 14.98 3.00
C GLU A 210 43.85 13.49 3.05
N THR A 211 44.36 12.99 4.16
CA THR A 211 44.73 11.58 4.36
C THR A 211 43.65 10.77 5.12
N ASN A 212 42.64 11.44 5.68
CA ASN A 212 41.59 10.82 6.48
C ASN A 212 40.20 11.11 5.88
N PRO A 213 39.35 10.12 5.74
CA PRO A 213 38.00 10.37 5.25
C PRO A 213 37.22 11.21 6.26
N SER A 214 36.77 12.39 5.87
CA SER A 214 35.96 13.32 6.69
C SER A 214 34.61 13.63 6.08
N GLY A 215 34.37 13.25 4.83
CA GLY A 215 33.08 13.37 4.17
C GLY A 215 31.99 12.49 4.79
N GLY A 216 30.74 12.88 4.61
CA GLY A 216 29.58 12.15 5.08
C GLY A 216 29.47 10.74 4.47
N LEU A 217 29.05 9.76 5.26
CA LEU A 217 28.81 8.39 4.78
C LEU A 217 27.53 8.36 3.93
N GLY A 218 27.56 7.60 2.83
CA GLY A 218 26.37 7.38 2.00
C GLY A 218 25.26 6.61 2.74
N GLY A 219 23.99 6.93 2.47
CA GLY A 219 22.83 6.21 2.99
C GLY A 219 22.84 4.73 2.59
N ILE A 220 22.30 3.85 3.44
CA ILE A 220 22.30 2.40 3.19
C ILE A 220 21.33 2.00 2.08
N GLU A 221 21.57 0.82 1.52
CA GLU A 221 20.66 0.15 0.59
C GLU A 221 19.45 -0.44 1.32
N LEU A 222 18.30 -0.42 0.63
CA LEU A 222 17.05 -1.06 1.05
C LEU A 222 16.62 -2.19 0.11
N LYS A 223 17.51 -2.63 -0.79
CA LYS A 223 17.26 -3.66 -1.82
C LYS A 223 16.60 -4.92 -1.27
N ALA A 224 17.09 -5.42 -0.12
CA ALA A 224 16.56 -6.63 0.50
C ALA A 224 15.06 -6.51 0.93
N TYR A 225 14.57 -5.30 1.07
CA TYR A 225 13.18 -4.99 1.47
C TYR A 225 12.32 -4.49 0.31
N SER A 226 12.94 -4.11 -0.81
CA SER A 226 12.28 -3.54 -2.00
C SER A 226 11.74 -4.66 -2.91
N ASN A 227 10.85 -5.49 -2.38
CA ASN A 227 10.31 -6.68 -3.05
C ASN A 227 8.85 -6.49 -3.54
N GLY A 228 8.38 -5.24 -3.61
CA GLY A 228 7.00 -4.91 -3.94
C GLY A 228 6.01 -4.97 -2.76
N MET A 229 6.41 -5.49 -1.60
CA MET A 229 5.60 -5.46 -0.37
C MET A 229 5.91 -4.25 0.51
N ARG A 230 6.98 -3.52 0.19
CA ARG A 230 7.39 -2.28 0.86
C ARG A 230 7.81 -1.25 -0.19
N LEU A 231 7.45 -0.02 0.05
CA LEU A 231 7.76 1.11 -0.82
C LEU A 231 8.48 2.20 -0.04
N PHE A 232 9.52 2.75 -0.63
CA PHE A 232 10.36 3.73 0.03
C PHE A 232 10.51 5.01 -0.79
N MET A 233 10.48 6.14 -0.11
CA MET A 233 11.03 7.37 -0.68
C MET A 233 12.56 7.27 -0.71
N GLY A 234 13.17 7.94 -1.66
CA GLY A 234 14.62 8.12 -1.69
C GLY A 234 15.11 8.87 -0.45
N GLY A 235 16.24 8.44 0.10
CA GLY A 235 16.91 9.15 1.19
C GLY A 235 17.43 10.50 0.74
N GLY A 236 17.41 11.50 1.63
CA GLY A 236 18.06 12.78 1.39
C GLY A 236 19.59 12.67 1.45
N GLY A 237 20.30 13.43 0.65
CA GLY A 237 21.75 13.59 0.78
C GLY A 237 22.13 14.42 2.02
N GLY A 238 23.31 14.22 2.58
CA GLY A 238 23.84 15.03 3.68
C GLY A 238 24.28 16.41 3.22
N GLY A 239 24.26 17.40 4.11
CA GLY A 239 24.78 18.75 3.86
C GLY A 239 26.32 18.81 3.90
N GLY A 240 26.91 19.71 3.15
CA GLY A 240 28.34 20.02 3.23
C GLY A 240 28.68 20.82 4.48
N GLN A 241 29.96 20.80 4.87
CA GLN A 241 30.52 21.61 5.93
C GLN A 241 31.13 22.89 5.34
N GLN A 242 31.11 23.97 6.07
CA GLN A 242 31.64 25.27 5.64
C GLN A 242 32.57 25.92 6.68
N ASN A 243 33.51 26.70 6.19
CA ASN A 243 34.35 27.56 7.02
C ASN A 243 34.22 29.05 6.65
N ASN A 244 33.52 29.38 5.56
CA ASN A 244 33.34 30.78 5.14
C ASN A 244 32.00 31.07 4.43
N GLY A 245 31.02 30.11 4.46
CA GLY A 245 29.65 30.40 4.09
C GLY A 245 29.25 30.02 2.66
N TYR A 246 30.00 29.16 1.97
CA TYR A 246 29.77 28.77 0.58
C TYR A 246 29.40 27.31 0.39
N SER A 247 29.11 26.58 1.47
CA SER A 247 28.64 25.19 1.40
C SER A 247 27.23 25.08 0.84
N THR A 248 26.84 23.87 0.44
CA THR A 248 25.50 23.61 -0.09
C THR A 248 24.78 22.49 0.68
N PRO A 249 23.43 22.59 0.82
CA PRO A 249 22.64 21.54 1.44
C PRO A 249 22.61 20.28 0.58
N GLY A 250 22.28 19.15 1.16
CA GLY A 250 22.04 17.92 0.43
C GLY A 250 20.78 17.98 -0.44
N GLY A 251 20.75 17.19 -1.51
CA GLY A 251 19.59 17.03 -2.38
C GLY A 251 18.48 16.23 -1.71
N ALA A 252 17.23 16.57 -1.97
CA ALA A 252 16.08 15.78 -1.54
C ALA A 252 15.96 14.49 -2.37
N GLY A 253 15.50 13.40 -1.76
CA GLY A 253 15.22 12.15 -2.46
C GLY A 253 13.98 12.22 -3.34
N GLY A 254 13.82 11.26 -4.24
CA GLY A 254 12.60 11.04 -5.04
C GLY A 254 11.45 10.53 -4.17
N GLY A 255 10.21 10.85 -4.56
CA GLY A 255 9.01 10.38 -3.88
C GLY A 255 8.58 8.99 -4.33
N ILE A 256 7.32 8.64 -4.06
CA ILE A 256 6.68 7.40 -4.47
C ILE A 256 5.59 7.72 -5.48
N ILE A 257 5.55 6.95 -6.59
CA ILE A 257 4.49 7.00 -7.59
C ILE A 257 3.85 5.62 -7.68
N ILE A 258 2.52 5.55 -7.55
CA ILE A 258 1.74 4.33 -7.72
C ILE A 258 0.69 4.59 -8.79
N ILE A 259 0.76 3.85 -9.89
CA ILE A 259 -0.20 3.95 -11.01
C ILE A 259 -0.85 2.59 -11.22
N GLN A 260 -2.17 2.58 -11.21
CA GLN A 260 -2.97 1.44 -11.63
C GLN A 260 -3.82 1.82 -12.83
N ALA A 261 -3.63 1.10 -13.95
CA ALA A 261 -4.42 1.31 -15.16
C ALA A 261 -4.61 -0.02 -15.92
N ASN A 262 -5.66 -0.14 -16.75
CA ASN A 262 -5.75 -1.27 -17.64
C ASN A 262 -4.70 -1.17 -18.77
N VAL A 263 -4.61 0.01 -19.40
CA VAL A 263 -3.64 0.30 -20.46
C VAL A 263 -3.01 1.67 -20.18
N ILE A 264 -1.71 1.79 -20.36
CA ILE A 264 -1.01 3.07 -20.41
C ILE A 264 -0.73 3.41 -21.86
N LYS A 265 -1.20 4.58 -22.28
CA LYS A 265 -1.00 5.17 -23.61
C LYS A 265 -0.35 6.53 -23.46
N THR A 266 0.41 6.97 -24.47
CA THR A 266 0.91 8.35 -24.54
C THR A 266 0.32 9.09 -25.74
N ASN A 267 0.10 10.40 -25.59
CA ASN A 267 -0.39 11.27 -26.66
C ASN A 267 0.11 12.69 -26.42
N CYS A 268 1.30 13.00 -26.89
CA CYS A 268 1.94 14.29 -26.72
C CYS A 268 2.74 14.68 -27.96
N SER A 269 3.14 15.93 -28.05
CA SER A 269 4.17 16.38 -28.97
C SER A 269 5.52 16.44 -28.27
N GLY A 270 6.32 15.39 -28.36
CA GLY A 270 7.59 15.26 -27.64
C GLY A 270 7.61 14.08 -26.68
N ASN A 271 8.13 14.27 -25.47
CA ASN A 271 8.27 13.20 -24.48
C ASN A 271 7.39 13.45 -23.26
N VAL A 272 6.83 12.39 -22.68
CA VAL A 272 6.23 12.40 -21.34
C VAL A 272 7.05 11.56 -20.37
N LYS A 273 6.96 11.88 -19.08
CA LYS A 273 7.74 11.24 -18.03
C LYS A 273 6.84 10.68 -16.94
N ILE A 274 7.27 9.55 -16.36
CA ILE A 274 6.89 9.10 -15.04
C ILE A 274 8.21 9.07 -14.25
N SER A 275 8.42 10.01 -13.33
CA SER A 275 9.74 10.14 -12.69
C SER A 275 9.67 10.39 -11.19
N ALA A 276 10.59 9.73 -10.46
CA ALA A 276 10.79 9.87 -9.02
C ALA A 276 12.29 9.99 -8.72
N ASN A 277 12.98 10.93 -9.39
CA ASN A 277 14.42 11.10 -9.29
C ASN A 277 14.81 11.83 -8.00
N GLY A 278 15.99 11.52 -7.48
CA GLY A 278 16.67 12.34 -6.49
C GLY A 278 17.20 13.63 -7.09
N ILE A 279 17.32 14.67 -6.26
CA ILE A 279 17.79 15.99 -6.69
C ILE A 279 19.31 16.09 -6.58
N ASN A 280 19.93 16.67 -7.58
CA ASN A 280 21.29 17.14 -7.50
C ASN A 280 21.31 18.39 -6.59
N PRO A 281 22.14 18.44 -5.53
CA PRO A 281 22.38 19.71 -4.85
C PRO A 281 23.00 20.72 -5.83
N VAL A 282 22.89 21.99 -5.52
CA VAL A 282 23.61 23.00 -6.29
C VAL A 282 25.12 22.83 -6.07
N ASN A 283 25.92 23.17 -7.05
CA ASN A 283 27.36 23.24 -6.90
C ASN A 283 27.74 24.42 -6.00
N THR A 284 28.84 24.30 -5.28
CA THR A 284 29.36 25.45 -4.56
C THR A 284 29.84 26.52 -5.54
N GLY A 285 29.73 27.76 -5.16
CA GLY A 285 30.05 28.88 -6.04
C GLY A 285 30.75 30.04 -5.29
N GLY A 286 31.36 30.96 -6.02
CA GLY A 286 32.02 32.11 -5.46
C GLY A 286 33.50 31.88 -5.11
N ASN A 287 34.11 32.81 -4.38
CA ASN A 287 35.54 32.77 -4.09
C ASN A 287 35.91 31.92 -2.85
N GLY A 288 34.93 31.31 -2.19
CA GLY A 288 35.13 30.59 -0.95
C GLY A 288 34.97 29.09 -1.06
N ASN A 289 34.01 28.63 -1.85
CA ASN A 289 33.79 27.23 -2.23
C ASN A 289 34.01 26.17 -1.14
N ASP A 290 33.08 26.04 -0.23
CA ASP A 290 33.16 25.07 0.87
C ASP A 290 32.69 23.65 0.41
N GLY A 291 32.47 22.73 1.34
CA GLY A 291 32.05 21.36 1.06
C GLY A 291 30.65 21.33 0.39
N ALA A 292 30.48 20.50 -0.64
CA ALA A 292 29.22 20.38 -1.35
C ALA A 292 28.30 19.32 -0.74
N GLY A 293 26.99 19.51 -0.88
CA GLY A 293 25.97 18.56 -0.44
C GLY A 293 25.94 17.28 -1.27
N GLY A 294 25.56 16.16 -0.65
CA GLY A 294 25.33 14.88 -1.33
C GLY A 294 24.04 14.88 -2.15
N GLY A 295 23.98 14.11 -3.24
CA GLY A 295 22.78 13.90 -4.06
C GLY A 295 21.69 13.14 -3.30
N GLY A 296 20.42 13.46 -3.56
CA GLY A 296 19.28 12.67 -3.08
C GLY A 296 19.16 11.34 -3.83
N ALA A 297 18.68 10.30 -3.19
CA ALA A 297 18.44 9.01 -3.85
C ALA A 297 17.15 9.05 -4.69
N GLY A 298 17.07 8.20 -5.74
CA GLY A 298 15.82 7.93 -6.45
C GLY A 298 14.75 7.35 -5.53
N GLY A 299 13.50 7.61 -5.83
CA GLY A 299 12.35 7.08 -5.10
C GLY A 299 11.86 5.74 -5.61
N THR A 300 10.55 5.47 -5.48
CA THR A 300 9.95 4.22 -5.96
C THR A 300 8.78 4.53 -6.89
N ILE A 301 8.76 3.87 -8.06
CA ILE A 301 7.68 3.93 -9.03
C ILE A 301 7.07 2.54 -9.17
N VAL A 302 5.75 2.45 -9.04
CA VAL A 302 4.97 1.23 -9.24
C VAL A 302 3.99 1.45 -10.37
N ILE A 303 4.09 0.63 -11.41
CA ILE A 303 3.20 0.67 -12.56
C ILE A 303 2.51 -0.69 -12.67
N GLN A 304 1.24 -0.70 -12.30
CA GLN A 304 0.36 -1.84 -12.51
C GLN A 304 -0.51 -1.57 -13.73
N ALA A 305 -0.13 -2.16 -14.84
CA ALA A 305 -0.85 -2.07 -16.10
C ALA A 305 -0.81 -3.41 -16.83
N ASN A 306 -1.89 -3.74 -17.55
CA ASN A 306 -1.94 -4.98 -18.34
C ASN A 306 -1.25 -4.81 -19.69
N ASN A 307 -1.21 -3.58 -20.22
CA ASN A 307 -0.63 -3.31 -21.53
C ASN A 307 -0.15 -1.85 -21.65
N PHE A 308 0.74 -1.63 -22.62
CA PHE A 308 1.29 -0.33 -23.00
C PHE A 308 1.08 -0.08 -24.50
N ASN A 309 0.60 1.12 -24.84
CA ASN A 309 0.43 1.57 -26.23
C ASN A 309 1.11 2.94 -26.38
N VAL A 310 2.41 2.91 -26.63
CA VAL A 310 3.28 4.10 -26.67
C VAL A 310 3.77 4.30 -28.12
N PRO A 311 3.28 5.33 -28.83
CA PRO A 311 3.73 5.62 -30.20
C PRO A 311 5.12 6.27 -30.21
N ALA A 312 5.86 6.09 -31.32
CA ALA A 312 7.18 6.69 -31.50
C ALA A 312 7.16 8.23 -31.47
N SER A 313 6.03 8.85 -31.83
CA SER A 313 5.84 10.31 -31.78
C SER A 313 5.73 10.89 -30.37
N CYS A 314 5.46 10.04 -29.36
CA CYS A 314 5.37 10.44 -27.96
C CYS A 314 5.95 9.33 -27.07
N PRO A 315 7.28 9.12 -27.04
CA PRO A 315 7.92 8.11 -26.23
C PRO A 315 7.76 8.41 -24.72
N LEU A 316 7.71 7.34 -23.92
CA LEU A 316 7.59 7.40 -22.47
C LEU A 316 8.96 7.19 -21.82
N GLN A 317 9.33 8.09 -20.91
CA GLN A 317 10.48 7.93 -20.02
C GLN A 317 10.01 7.59 -18.61
N VAL A 318 10.54 6.51 -18.04
CA VAL A 318 10.28 6.12 -16.64
C VAL A 318 11.61 6.13 -15.91
N SER A 319 11.72 6.91 -14.81
CA SER A 319 13.01 7.01 -14.13
C SER A 319 12.90 7.20 -12.62
N ALA A 320 13.75 6.48 -11.89
CA ALA A 320 13.98 6.64 -10.45
C ALA A 320 15.50 6.72 -10.19
N ASN A 321 16.13 7.73 -10.78
CA ASN A 321 17.58 7.92 -10.74
C ASN A 321 18.00 8.63 -9.45
N GLY A 322 19.19 8.28 -8.94
CA GLY A 322 19.88 9.08 -7.93
C GLY A 322 20.40 10.41 -8.51
N GLY A 323 20.38 11.44 -7.67
CA GLY A 323 20.99 12.73 -7.98
C GLY A 323 22.52 12.67 -7.89
N ASN A 324 23.19 13.39 -8.75
CA ASN A 324 24.65 13.56 -8.62
C ASN A 324 24.98 14.40 -7.38
N GLY A 325 26.12 14.14 -6.78
CA GLY A 325 26.67 14.99 -5.73
C GLY A 325 27.06 16.38 -6.25
N GLY A 326 27.03 17.39 -5.38
CA GLY A 326 27.43 18.74 -5.72
C GLY A 326 28.95 18.81 -5.99
N ASN A 327 29.31 19.57 -7.02
CA ASN A 327 30.71 19.84 -7.33
C ASN A 327 31.22 21.03 -6.54
N VAL A 328 32.52 21.05 -6.26
CA VAL A 328 33.25 22.20 -5.71
C VAL A 328 34.15 22.76 -6.80
N ASN A 329 34.09 24.04 -7.02
CA ASN A 329 34.94 24.74 -7.99
C ASN A 329 36.00 25.55 -7.28
N HIS A 330 37.00 24.89 -6.69
CA HIS A 330 38.06 25.52 -5.90
C HIS A 330 39.42 24.85 -6.14
N THR A 331 40.49 25.58 -5.85
CA THR A 331 41.89 25.15 -5.98
C THR A 331 42.38 24.28 -4.82
N GLY A 332 41.68 24.28 -3.69
CA GLY A 332 41.99 23.51 -2.50
C GLY A 332 41.27 22.18 -2.45
N ALA A 333 41.59 21.32 -1.49
CA ALA A 333 41.02 20.02 -1.28
C ALA A 333 39.64 20.09 -0.59
N HIS A 334 38.69 20.79 -1.17
CA HIS A 334 37.33 20.92 -0.64
C HIS A 334 36.45 19.77 -1.17
N GLY A 335 35.67 19.12 -0.31
CA GLY A 335 34.98 17.88 -0.61
C GLY A 335 33.73 18.08 -1.47
N GLY A 336 33.69 17.38 -2.62
CA GLY A 336 32.45 17.20 -3.39
C GLY A 336 31.43 16.39 -2.61
N GLY A 337 30.13 16.48 -2.97
CA GLY A 337 29.07 15.67 -2.41
C GLY A 337 29.05 14.24 -2.96
N GLY A 338 28.68 13.24 -2.16
CA GLY A 338 28.48 11.86 -2.61
C GLY A 338 27.29 11.73 -3.54
N GLY A 339 27.33 10.84 -4.53
CA GLY A 339 26.20 10.56 -5.43
C GLY A 339 25.04 9.88 -4.69
N GLY A 340 23.81 10.23 -5.00
CA GLY A 340 22.60 9.55 -4.50
C GLY A 340 22.39 8.19 -5.17
N ALA A 341 21.85 7.24 -4.44
CA ALA A 341 21.57 5.89 -4.94
C ALA A 341 20.41 5.88 -5.94
N GLN A 342 20.40 4.88 -6.81
CA GLN A 342 19.21 4.61 -7.62
C GLN A 342 18.02 4.22 -6.75
N GLY A 343 16.80 4.46 -7.25
CA GLY A 343 15.55 4.00 -6.68
C GLY A 343 15.07 2.70 -7.30
N ALA A 344 13.76 2.46 -7.25
CA ALA A 344 13.12 1.28 -7.81
C ALA A 344 12.01 1.64 -8.80
N VAL A 345 11.90 0.85 -9.88
CA VAL A 345 10.77 0.87 -10.82
C VAL A 345 10.22 -0.55 -10.91
N VAL A 346 8.92 -0.70 -10.57
CA VAL A 346 8.25 -1.98 -10.47
C VAL A 346 7.12 -2.05 -11.49
N TYR A 347 7.19 -3.02 -12.38
CA TYR A 347 6.13 -3.32 -13.34
C TYR A 347 5.39 -4.60 -12.95
N SER A 348 4.07 -4.60 -13.10
CA SER A 348 3.25 -5.83 -12.91
C SER A 348 3.40 -6.84 -14.05
N VAL A 349 3.86 -6.41 -15.20
CA VAL A 349 4.12 -7.22 -16.41
C VAL A 349 5.62 -7.28 -16.71
N SER A 350 6.00 -7.99 -17.77
CA SER A 350 7.37 -7.91 -18.31
C SER A 350 7.74 -6.48 -18.70
N LEU A 351 9.02 -6.16 -18.70
CA LEU A 351 9.50 -4.82 -19.02
C LEU A 351 8.99 -4.38 -20.41
N PRO A 352 8.18 -3.32 -20.49
CA PRO A 352 7.73 -2.79 -21.77
C PRO A 352 8.91 -2.15 -22.49
N ALA A 353 9.13 -2.50 -23.77
CA ALA A 353 10.32 -2.09 -24.51
C ALA A 353 10.02 -1.11 -25.67
N THR A 354 8.81 -1.15 -26.27
CA THR A 354 8.51 -0.36 -27.46
C THR A 354 8.25 1.10 -27.11
N ASN A 355 9.15 2.00 -27.54
CA ASN A 355 9.11 3.44 -27.30
C ASN A 355 9.05 3.84 -25.81
N ILE A 356 9.51 2.95 -24.91
CA ILE A 356 9.60 3.18 -23.48
C ILE A 356 11.05 2.99 -23.04
N THR A 357 11.59 4.01 -22.37
CA THR A 357 12.91 3.94 -21.75
C THR A 357 12.73 3.96 -20.24
N THR A 358 13.23 2.91 -19.56
CA THR A 358 13.21 2.82 -18.10
C THR A 358 14.63 2.86 -17.56
N ASN A 359 14.87 3.74 -16.58
CA ASN A 359 16.18 3.90 -15.97
C ASN A 359 16.09 4.00 -14.45
N THR A 360 17.01 3.32 -13.77
CA THR A 360 17.35 3.53 -12.37
C THR A 360 18.87 3.66 -12.29
N LEU A 361 19.36 4.89 -12.48
CA LEU A 361 20.79 5.16 -12.53
C LEU A 361 21.29 5.64 -11.16
N ASN A 362 22.50 5.21 -10.81
CA ASN A 362 23.22 5.73 -9.64
C ASN A 362 23.75 7.13 -9.93
N GLY A 363 23.68 8.02 -8.93
CA GLY A 363 24.28 9.33 -9.01
C GLY A 363 25.81 9.28 -8.95
N ILE A 364 26.45 10.15 -9.70
CA ILE A 364 27.91 10.30 -9.73
C ILE A 364 28.32 11.20 -8.57
N GLY A 365 29.43 10.87 -7.90
CA GLY A 365 30.03 11.73 -6.88
C GLY A 365 30.53 13.05 -7.46
N GLY A 366 30.32 14.14 -6.71
CA GLY A 366 30.84 15.45 -7.05
C GLY A 366 32.37 15.48 -7.05
N PHE A 367 32.95 16.41 -7.78
CA PHE A 367 34.39 16.57 -7.88
C PHE A 367 34.82 17.99 -7.52
N ASN A 368 36.09 18.11 -7.14
CA ASN A 368 36.78 19.37 -7.08
C ASN A 368 37.56 19.58 -8.39
N SER A 369 37.47 20.75 -9.01
CA SER A 369 38.04 21.03 -10.34
C SER A 369 39.59 20.97 -10.38
N ILE A 370 40.27 21.10 -9.26
CA ILE A 370 41.72 21.29 -9.23
C ILE A 370 42.48 20.34 -8.27
N GLY A 371 41.82 19.71 -7.35
CA GLY A 371 42.52 18.86 -6.39
C GLY A 371 41.72 17.65 -5.91
N GLY A 372 42.31 16.65 -5.42
CA GLY A 372 41.88 15.29 -5.25
C GLY A 372 40.76 14.96 -4.25
N ALA A 373 40.03 15.92 -3.65
CA ALA A 373 38.97 15.61 -2.67
C ALA A 373 37.67 15.10 -3.31
N ARG A 374 37.78 14.03 -4.08
CA ARG A 374 36.65 13.45 -4.82
C ARG A 374 35.68 12.73 -3.90
N ALA A 375 34.41 12.94 -4.14
CA ALA A 375 33.34 12.14 -3.57
C ALA A 375 33.16 10.83 -4.31
N GLY A 376 32.63 9.81 -3.63
CA GLY A 376 32.26 8.54 -4.23
C GLY A 376 30.94 8.66 -4.98
N SER A 377 30.81 7.97 -6.11
CA SER A 377 29.53 7.68 -6.72
C SER A 377 28.71 6.71 -5.83
N ALA A 378 27.41 6.66 -5.99
CA ALA A 378 26.60 5.62 -5.40
C ALA A 378 27.08 4.23 -5.87
N SER A 379 26.90 3.21 -5.04
CA SER A 379 27.32 1.84 -5.36
C SER A 379 26.22 1.06 -6.08
N GLY A 380 26.57 -0.08 -6.66
CA GLY A 380 25.65 -0.96 -7.38
C GLY A 380 25.71 -0.75 -8.88
N VAL A 381 25.09 -1.68 -9.61
CA VAL A 381 25.00 -1.62 -11.07
C VAL A 381 23.76 -0.81 -11.47
N ASP A 382 23.89 0.07 -12.45
CA ASP A 382 22.77 0.83 -12.97
C ASP A 382 21.65 -0.09 -13.47
N ASN A 383 20.41 0.32 -13.27
CA ASN A 383 19.18 -0.40 -13.61
C ASN A 383 18.90 -1.70 -12.80
N GLU A 384 19.66 -1.98 -11.74
CA GLU A 384 19.32 -3.07 -10.80
C GLU A 384 17.94 -2.86 -10.12
N GLY A 385 17.49 -1.62 -9.97
CA GLY A 385 16.23 -1.27 -9.37
C GLY A 385 15.00 -1.52 -10.25
N ILE A 386 15.19 -2.01 -11.49
CA ILE A 386 14.08 -2.35 -12.38
C ILE A 386 13.58 -3.76 -12.10
N MET A 387 12.34 -3.88 -11.64
CA MET A 387 11.71 -5.15 -11.27
C MET A 387 10.46 -5.37 -12.12
N THR A 388 10.22 -6.63 -12.52
CA THR A 388 9.10 -6.99 -13.41
C THR A 388 8.34 -8.21 -12.89
N GLY A 389 7.09 -8.37 -13.32
CA GLY A 389 6.25 -9.48 -12.90
C GLY A 389 5.85 -9.42 -11.42
N ILE A 390 6.06 -8.29 -10.76
CA ILE A 390 5.70 -8.08 -9.35
C ILE A 390 4.35 -7.38 -9.31
N ASN A 391 3.32 -8.14 -9.00
CA ASN A 391 2.03 -7.57 -8.65
C ASN A 391 2.10 -7.08 -7.21
N ILE A 392 2.29 -5.79 -7.04
CA ILE A 392 1.94 -5.15 -5.77
C ILE A 392 0.45 -5.32 -5.61
N VAL A 393 0.00 -5.81 -4.46
CA VAL A 393 -1.44 -5.95 -4.21
C VAL A 393 -2.04 -4.57 -4.04
N LEU A 394 -2.18 -3.91 -5.16
CA LEU A 394 -3.22 -2.92 -5.34
C LEU A 394 -4.54 -3.70 -5.28
N PRO A 395 -5.58 -3.21 -4.58
CA PRO A 395 -6.83 -3.95 -4.50
C PRO A 395 -7.21 -4.37 -5.91
N VAL A 396 -7.47 -5.65 -6.07
CA VAL A 396 -8.08 -6.16 -7.31
C VAL A 396 -9.18 -5.18 -7.68
N ASN A 397 -9.22 -4.75 -8.92
CA ASN A 397 -10.31 -3.91 -9.39
C ASN A 397 -11.61 -4.69 -9.35
N LEU A 398 -12.11 -4.89 -8.14
CA LEU A 398 -13.44 -5.36 -7.90
C LEU A 398 -14.38 -4.23 -8.32
N ILE A 399 -15.02 -4.38 -9.48
CA ILE A 399 -15.93 -3.38 -10.02
C ILE A 399 -17.18 -3.31 -9.16
N SER A 400 -17.63 -4.46 -8.65
CA SER A 400 -18.82 -4.56 -7.80
C SER A 400 -18.80 -5.83 -6.96
N PHE A 401 -19.35 -5.73 -5.75
CA PHE A 401 -19.76 -6.86 -4.93
C PHE A 401 -21.11 -6.56 -4.32
N THR A 402 -22.07 -7.46 -4.50
CA THR A 402 -23.44 -7.28 -4.03
C THR A 402 -23.96 -8.56 -3.39
N ALA A 403 -24.82 -8.40 -2.39
CA ALA A 403 -25.61 -9.49 -1.81
C ALA A 403 -27.09 -9.20 -2.01
N LYS A 404 -27.86 -10.16 -2.51
CA LYS A 404 -29.31 -10.06 -2.68
C LYS A 404 -29.99 -11.27 -2.02
N LYS A 405 -31.12 -11.01 -1.37
CA LYS A 405 -31.97 -12.08 -0.85
C LYS A 405 -32.74 -12.72 -2.00
N ASP A 406 -32.73 -14.04 -2.04
CA ASP A 406 -33.51 -14.85 -2.98
C ASP A 406 -34.19 -15.99 -2.20
N GLY A 407 -35.45 -15.77 -1.84
CA GLY A 407 -36.19 -16.64 -0.93
C GLY A 407 -35.46 -16.77 0.42
N PHE A 408 -35.01 -17.97 0.76
CA PHE A 408 -34.26 -18.29 1.97
C PHE A 408 -32.74 -18.31 1.76
N THR A 409 -32.27 -17.98 0.57
CA THR A 409 -30.87 -17.97 0.21
C THR A 409 -30.34 -16.55 0.04
N SER A 410 -29.02 -16.42 0.09
CA SER A 410 -28.32 -15.18 -0.24
C SER A 410 -27.53 -15.38 -1.53
N VAL A 411 -27.85 -14.62 -2.56
CA VAL A 411 -27.10 -14.63 -3.82
C VAL A 411 -26.08 -13.50 -3.78
N LEU A 412 -24.81 -13.89 -3.80
CA LEU A 412 -23.66 -12.98 -3.87
C LEU A 412 -23.20 -12.89 -5.31
N SER A 413 -22.97 -11.68 -5.80
CA SER A 413 -22.49 -11.46 -7.17
C SER A 413 -21.38 -10.45 -7.18
N TRP A 414 -20.34 -10.69 -7.98
CA TRP A 414 -19.24 -9.76 -8.13
C TRP A 414 -18.71 -9.70 -9.55
N THR A 415 -18.10 -8.57 -9.87
CA THR A 415 -17.43 -8.31 -11.14
C THR A 415 -16.02 -7.84 -10.88
N SER A 416 -15.04 -8.40 -11.58
CA SER A 416 -13.63 -8.07 -11.51
C SER A 416 -13.07 -7.75 -12.90
N THR A 417 -12.04 -6.92 -13.00
CA THR A 417 -11.43 -6.55 -14.30
C THR A 417 -10.55 -7.64 -14.87
N ASP A 418 -9.68 -8.21 -14.04
CA ASP A 418 -8.81 -9.35 -14.37
C ASP A 418 -8.62 -10.19 -13.11
N ASP A 419 -8.71 -11.50 -13.27
CA ASP A 419 -8.77 -12.38 -12.12
C ASP A 419 -8.13 -13.75 -12.31
N ASN A 420 -7.46 -14.00 -13.43
CA ASN A 420 -6.83 -15.29 -13.71
C ASN A 420 -5.84 -15.75 -12.61
N SER A 421 -5.31 -14.81 -11.84
CA SER A 421 -4.35 -15.07 -10.77
C SER A 421 -4.93 -14.96 -9.35
N ILE A 422 -6.26 -14.81 -9.21
CA ILE A 422 -6.91 -14.52 -7.93
C ILE A 422 -7.78 -15.68 -7.48
N ASP A 423 -7.78 -15.95 -6.18
CA ASP A 423 -8.76 -16.78 -5.49
C ASP A 423 -9.67 -15.91 -4.64
N TYR A 424 -10.98 -16.06 -4.82
CA TYR A 424 -12.01 -15.35 -4.06
C TYR A 424 -12.48 -16.25 -2.92
N TYR A 425 -12.18 -15.88 -1.69
CA TYR A 425 -12.70 -16.48 -0.48
C TYR A 425 -13.97 -15.73 -0.10
N ILE A 426 -15.11 -16.40 -0.19
CA ILE A 426 -16.40 -15.84 0.21
C ILE A 426 -16.48 -15.97 1.73
N GLU A 427 -16.55 -14.86 2.42
CA GLU A 427 -16.62 -14.82 3.88
C GLU A 427 -17.96 -14.31 4.36
N HIS A 428 -18.47 -14.92 5.43
CA HIS A 428 -19.75 -14.63 6.06
C HIS A 428 -19.57 -14.32 7.54
N SER A 429 -20.39 -13.40 8.05
CA SER A 429 -20.46 -13.01 9.47
C SER A 429 -21.90 -12.72 9.88
N THR A 430 -22.23 -12.95 11.15
CA THR A 430 -23.52 -12.56 11.75
C THR A 430 -23.43 -11.30 12.60
N ASP A 431 -22.22 -10.88 12.97
CA ASP A 431 -21.94 -9.69 13.77
C ASP A 431 -21.27 -8.54 13.01
N GLY A 432 -20.80 -8.81 11.77
CA GLY A 432 -20.07 -7.86 10.93
C GLY A 432 -18.62 -7.64 11.35
N ILE A 433 -18.12 -8.37 12.34
CA ILE A 433 -16.77 -8.26 12.92
C ILE A 433 -15.99 -9.55 12.65
N HIS A 434 -16.52 -10.69 13.04
CA HIS A 434 -15.88 -12.00 12.89
C HIS A 434 -16.37 -12.69 11.62
N PHE A 435 -15.49 -12.84 10.65
CA PHE A 435 -15.80 -13.42 9.35
C PHE A 435 -15.19 -14.80 9.19
N ASN A 436 -15.97 -15.76 8.71
CA ASN A 436 -15.54 -17.11 8.40
C ASN A 436 -15.70 -17.40 6.89
N THR A 437 -14.72 -18.06 6.29
CA THR A 437 -14.79 -18.47 4.89
C THR A 437 -15.85 -19.58 4.74
N ILE A 438 -16.82 -19.35 3.86
CA ILE A 438 -17.92 -20.30 3.55
C ILE A 438 -17.75 -20.96 2.19
N ALA A 439 -16.96 -20.38 1.29
CA ALA A 439 -16.64 -20.95 -0.01
C ALA A 439 -15.40 -20.30 -0.62
N ILE A 440 -14.81 -20.97 -1.62
CA ILE A 440 -13.69 -20.45 -2.41
C ILE A 440 -14.06 -20.59 -3.89
N THR A 441 -13.88 -19.51 -4.65
CA THR A 441 -14.05 -19.48 -6.11
C THR A 441 -12.73 -19.07 -6.74
N LYS A 442 -12.17 -19.88 -7.61
CA LYS A 442 -10.95 -19.54 -8.35
C LYS A 442 -11.27 -18.57 -9.48
N GLY A 443 -10.47 -17.53 -9.61
CA GLY A 443 -10.50 -16.64 -10.77
C GLY A 443 -10.19 -17.40 -12.05
N SER A 444 -10.94 -17.13 -13.11
CA SER A 444 -10.91 -17.86 -14.39
C SER A 444 -11.07 -16.96 -15.62
N GLY A 445 -10.83 -15.66 -15.49
CA GLY A 445 -10.97 -14.67 -16.58
C GLY A 445 -12.42 -14.33 -16.95
N LYS A 446 -13.40 -14.87 -16.25
CA LYS A 446 -14.82 -14.67 -16.59
C LYS A 446 -15.36 -13.29 -16.28
N LYS A 447 -14.64 -12.51 -15.48
CA LYS A 447 -14.99 -11.16 -15.03
C LYS A 447 -16.25 -11.06 -14.16
N LYS A 448 -17.23 -11.96 -14.31
CA LYS A 448 -18.48 -12.00 -13.53
C LYS A 448 -18.64 -13.34 -12.84
N TYR A 449 -18.94 -13.31 -11.56
CA TYR A 449 -19.09 -14.46 -10.68
C TYR A 449 -20.32 -14.35 -9.83
N SER A 450 -20.83 -15.49 -9.36
CA SER A 450 -21.89 -15.56 -8.35
C SER A 450 -21.68 -16.76 -7.43
N TYR A 451 -22.18 -16.63 -6.22
CA TYR A 451 -22.23 -17.70 -5.22
C TYR A 451 -23.56 -17.61 -4.47
N THR A 452 -24.21 -18.76 -4.24
CA THR A 452 -25.45 -18.84 -3.47
C THR A 452 -25.18 -19.46 -2.11
N HIS A 453 -25.30 -18.66 -1.06
CA HIS A 453 -25.29 -19.15 0.31
C HIS A 453 -26.70 -19.70 0.63
N ARG A 454 -26.79 -21.03 0.77
CA ARG A 454 -28.08 -21.74 0.88
C ARG A 454 -28.68 -21.71 2.28
N THR A 455 -27.86 -21.52 3.31
CA THR A 455 -28.24 -21.59 4.72
C THR A 455 -27.77 -20.35 5.50
N PRO A 456 -28.15 -19.11 5.07
CA PRO A 456 -27.82 -17.92 5.83
C PRO A 456 -28.54 -17.94 7.18
N ALA A 457 -27.93 -17.32 8.19
CA ALA A 457 -28.50 -17.24 9.52
C ALA A 457 -29.76 -16.38 9.54
N THR A 458 -30.62 -16.57 10.56
CA THR A 458 -31.69 -15.64 10.87
C THR A 458 -31.09 -14.30 11.35
N GLY A 459 -31.68 -13.17 10.93
CA GLY A 459 -31.20 -11.83 11.23
C GLY A 459 -30.24 -11.30 10.18
N LYS A 460 -29.32 -10.43 10.60
CA LYS A 460 -28.34 -9.82 9.68
C LYS A 460 -27.26 -10.81 9.29
N ASN A 461 -26.99 -10.87 8.01
CA ASN A 461 -25.91 -11.66 7.41
C ASN A 461 -25.01 -10.70 6.64
N TYR A 462 -23.76 -10.61 7.03
CA TYR A 462 -22.74 -9.79 6.41
C TYR A 462 -21.84 -10.66 5.55
N TYR A 463 -21.49 -10.18 4.39
CA TYR A 463 -20.65 -10.89 3.42
C TYR A 463 -19.54 -9.98 2.92
N ARG A 464 -18.36 -10.56 2.70
CA ARG A 464 -17.27 -9.92 1.99
C ARG A 464 -16.50 -10.96 1.18
N LEU A 465 -15.74 -10.50 0.19
CA LEU A 465 -14.75 -11.30 -0.49
C LEU A 465 -13.38 -11.00 0.11
N LYS A 466 -12.64 -12.03 0.48
CA LYS A 466 -11.19 -11.96 0.64
C LYS A 466 -10.57 -12.47 -0.65
N MET A 467 -9.87 -11.61 -1.37
CA MET A 467 -9.24 -11.89 -2.65
C MET A 467 -7.77 -12.17 -2.41
N ILE A 468 -7.29 -13.34 -2.79
CA ILE A 468 -5.88 -13.73 -2.61
C ILE A 468 -5.23 -13.88 -3.97
N LEU A 469 -4.14 -13.15 -4.20
CA LEU A 469 -3.30 -13.29 -5.38
C LEU A 469 -2.45 -14.56 -5.24
N ARG A 470 -2.66 -15.55 -6.13
CA ARG A 470 -2.00 -16.86 -6.07
C ARG A 470 -0.48 -16.80 -6.15
N THR A 471 0.06 -15.81 -6.84
CA THR A 471 1.52 -15.69 -7.05
C THR A 471 2.27 -15.19 -5.82
N SER A 472 1.63 -14.40 -4.96
CA SER A 472 2.29 -13.78 -3.79
C SER A 472 1.63 -14.12 -2.44
N GLY A 473 0.44 -14.74 -2.45
CA GLY A 473 -0.33 -14.99 -1.22
C GLY A 473 -0.95 -13.74 -0.58
N LEU A 474 -0.74 -12.57 -1.17
CA LEU A 474 -1.25 -11.31 -0.66
C LEU A 474 -2.78 -11.22 -0.82
N SER A 475 -3.44 -10.60 0.17
CA SER A 475 -4.89 -10.54 0.21
C SER A 475 -5.43 -9.11 0.26
N SER A 476 -6.58 -8.90 -0.37
CA SER A 476 -7.39 -7.69 -0.27
C SER A 476 -8.84 -8.04 0.00
N PHE A 477 -9.66 -7.07 0.42
CA PHE A 477 -11.06 -7.32 0.76
C PHE A 477 -12.01 -6.45 -0.07
N SER A 478 -13.20 -6.99 -0.35
CA SER A 478 -14.31 -6.20 -0.88
C SER A 478 -14.94 -5.32 0.20
N PRO A 479 -15.73 -4.31 -0.19
CA PRO A 479 -16.73 -3.75 0.71
C PRO A 479 -17.61 -4.85 1.31
N VAL A 480 -18.09 -4.62 2.55
CA VAL A 480 -19.04 -5.53 3.20
C VAL A 480 -20.45 -5.25 2.64
N ALA A 481 -21.08 -6.28 2.08
CA ALA A 481 -22.49 -6.27 1.75
C ALA A 481 -23.28 -6.99 2.84
N TYR A 482 -24.52 -6.55 3.12
CA TYR A 482 -25.35 -7.24 4.10
C TYR A 482 -26.77 -7.43 3.59
N ILE A 483 -27.42 -8.46 4.10
CA ILE A 483 -28.86 -8.70 3.95
C ILE A 483 -29.45 -9.07 5.32
N THR A 484 -30.74 -8.81 5.48
CA THR A 484 -31.48 -9.23 6.66
C THR A 484 -32.42 -10.36 6.27
N ASN A 485 -32.24 -11.53 6.88
CA ASN A 485 -33.17 -12.63 6.82
C ASN A 485 -34.13 -12.55 8.00
N GLU A 486 -35.26 -11.90 7.78
CA GLU A 486 -36.32 -11.92 8.77
C GLU A 486 -36.84 -13.35 8.90
N ASN A 487 -37.14 -13.75 10.12
CA ASN A 487 -37.79 -15.00 10.42
C ASN A 487 -39.27 -14.89 9.98
N THR A 488 -39.52 -14.79 8.67
CA THR A 488 -40.86 -15.08 8.18
C THR A 488 -41.01 -16.58 8.24
N SER A 489 -41.49 -17.06 9.39
CA SER A 489 -42.07 -18.39 9.45
C SER A 489 -43.19 -18.43 8.40
N MET A 490 -42.88 -18.92 7.19
CA MET A 490 -43.95 -19.25 6.26
C MET A 490 -44.85 -20.25 6.99
N PRO A 491 -46.15 -20.02 7.02
CA PRO A 491 -47.07 -20.98 7.63
C PRO A 491 -46.84 -22.31 6.94
N LEU A 492 -46.81 -23.39 7.73
CA LEU A 492 -46.70 -24.77 7.20
C LEU A 492 -47.79 -25.00 6.14
N ALA A 493 -47.37 -25.25 4.91
CA ALA A 493 -48.30 -25.53 3.85
C ALA A 493 -48.83 -26.95 4.04
N VAL A 494 -50.15 -27.07 4.18
CA VAL A 494 -50.92 -28.32 4.35
C VAL A 494 -51.88 -28.46 3.18
N PHE A 495 -51.77 -29.53 2.42
CA PHE A 495 -52.66 -29.77 1.28
C PHE A 495 -52.95 -31.24 1.05
N PRO A 496 -54.21 -31.62 0.67
CA PRO A 496 -55.38 -30.74 0.62
C PRO A 496 -55.79 -30.26 2.01
N ASN A 497 -56.36 -29.08 2.08
CA ASN A 497 -56.92 -28.52 3.30
C ASN A 497 -58.17 -27.77 2.94
N PRO A 498 -59.40 -28.24 3.24
CA PRO A 498 -59.74 -29.37 4.11
C PRO A 498 -59.31 -30.74 3.60
N SER A 499 -59.15 -31.72 4.52
CA SER A 499 -58.69 -33.07 4.27
C SER A 499 -59.57 -34.11 4.92
N SER A 500 -59.63 -35.32 4.34
CA SER A 500 -60.31 -36.48 4.91
C SER A 500 -59.39 -37.30 5.86
N GLY A 501 -58.30 -36.68 6.37
CA GLY A 501 -57.33 -37.37 7.23
C GLY A 501 -56.01 -37.75 6.53
N ASN A 502 -55.92 -37.54 5.22
CA ASN A 502 -54.70 -37.74 4.42
C ASN A 502 -54.31 -36.43 3.79
N PHE A 503 -53.11 -35.90 4.11
CA PHE A 503 -52.61 -34.64 3.61
C PHE A 503 -51.09 -34.62 3.55
N MET A 504 -50.56 -33.73 2.74
CA MET A 504 -49.13 -33.50 2.60
C MET A 504 -48.72 -32.20 3.34
N LEU A 505 -47.56 -32.26 3.98
CA LEU A 505 -46.89 -31.10 4.60
C LEU A 505 -45.66 -30.76 3.79
N ARG A 506 -45.53 -29.53 3.36
CA ARG A 506 -44.33 -29.05 2.66
C ARG A 506 -43.28 -28.62 3.68
N VAL A 507 -42.13 -29.31 3.67
CA VAL A 507 -40.99 -29.03 4.55
C VAL A 507 -39.74 -28.74 3.73
N GLN A 508 -38.76 -28.01 4.31
CA GLN A 508 -37.58 -27.52 3.57
C GLN A 508 -36.37 -28.45 3.58
N ASP A 509 -36.47 -29.65 4.19
CA ASP A 509 -35.30 -30.46 4.44
C ASP A 509 -35.42 -31.86 3.76
N LYS A 510 -34.41 -32.20 2.96
CA LYS A 510 -34.39 -33.47 2.23
C LYS A 510 -33.81 -34.59 3.07
N GLY A 511 -34.61 -35.63 3.34
CA GLY A 511 -34.11 -36.88 3.89
C GLY A 511 -33.92 -36.94 5.40
N GLN A 512 -34.33 -35.91 6.12
CA GLN A 512 -34.34 -35.92 7.60
C GLN A 512 -35.64 -36.46 8.16
N GLU A 513 -35.58 -36.91 9.40
CA GLU A 513 -36.73 -37.35 10.18
C GLU A 513 -37.35 -36.16 10.91
N PHE A 514 -38.66 -36.04 10.86
CA PHE A 514 -39.47 -35.01 11.48
C PHE A 514 -40.53 -35.63 12.38
N THR A 515 -40.74 -35.04 13.54
CA THR A 515 -41.91 -35.35 14.37
C THR A 515 -43.07 -34.44 13.96
N VAL A 516 -44.20 -35.04 13.62
CA VAL A 516 -45.47 -34.35 13.35
C VAL A 516 -46.38 -34.54 14.55
N ILE A 517 -46.79 -33.40 15.13
CA ILE A 517 -47.74 -33.38 16.26
C ILE A 517 -48.98 -32.64 15.80
N ILE A 518 -50.15 -33.23 15.96
CA ILE A 518 -51.43 -32.55 15.72
C ILE A 518 -52.13 -32.38 17.07
N THR A 519 -52.55 -31.15 17.34
CA THR A 519 -53.27 -30.81 18.58
C THR A 519 -54.66 -30.29 18.24
N ASP A 520 -55.61 -30.49 19.17
CA ASP A 520 -56.89 -29.75 19.14
C ASP A 520 -56.66 -28.24 19.45
N LEU A 521 -57.73 -27.45 19.35
CA LEU A 521 -57.65 -26.00 19.62
C LEU A 521 -57.34 -25.65 21.09
N MET A 522 -57.46 -26.62 21.99
CA MET A 522 -57.10 -26.51 23.40
C MET A 522 -55.65 -26.87 23.67
N GLY A 523 -54.87 -27.25 22.61
CA GLY A 523 -53.46 -27.63 22.70
C GLY A 523 -53.21 -29.07 23.13
N LYS A 524 -54.22 -29.92 23.24
CA LYS A 524 -54.06 -31.34 23.57
C LYS A 524 -53.61 -32.11 22.35
N PRO A 525 -52.49 -32.86 22.42
CA PRO A 525 -52.06 -33.73 21.31
C PRO A 525 -53.11 -34.82 21.03
N VAL A 526 -53.53 -34.93 19.78
CA VAL A 526 -54.48 -35.94 19.27
C VAL A 526 -53.82 -36.89 18.29
N TYR A 527 -52.66 -36.53 17.78
CA TYR A 527 -51.86 -37.38 16.90
C TYR A 527 -50.39 -37.00 17.02
N THR A 528 -49.49 -37.98 17.06
CA THR A 528 -48.04 -37.81 17.05
C THR A 528 -47.39 -38.93 16.31
N ASN A 529 -46.55 -38.64 15.32
CA ASN A 529 -45.79 -39.65 14.60
C ASN A 529 -44.51 -39.05 14.00
N SER A 530 -43.53 -39.90 13.70
CA SER A 530 -42.30 -39.54 13.01
C SER A 530 -42.33 -39.89 11.54
N TYR A 531 -41.85 -38.99 10.69
CA TYR A 531 -41.87 -39.13 9.24
C TYR A 531 -40.53 -38.72 8.64
N ARG A 532 -40.14 -39.40 7.57
CA ARG A 532 -39.00 -39.00 6.74
C ARG A 532 -39.48 -38.18 5.56
N ALA A 533 -38.96 -36.99 5.38
CA ALA A 533 -39.31 -36.14 4.24
C ALA A 533 -38.76 -36.73 2.92
N VAL A 534 -39.59 -36.78 1.90
CA VAL A 534 -39.23 -37.18 0.54
C VAL A 534 -39.55 -36.02 -0.39
N ASN A 535 -38.58 -35.55 -1.18
CA ASN A 535 -38.74 -34.40 -2.09
C ASN A 535 -39.35 -33.15 -1.44
N ASN A 536 -38.91 -32.82 -0.21
CA ASN A 536 -39.40 -31.69 0.59
C ASN A 536 -40.87 -31.79 1.01
N ALA A 537 -41.42 -33.01 1.08
CA ALA A 537 -42.78 -33.27 1.52
C ALA A 537 -42.83 -34.40 2.54
N ILE A 538 -43.79 -34.33 3.44
CA ILE A 538 -44.18 -35.39 4.37
C ILE A 538 -45.62 -35.74 4.06
N GLU A 539 -45.90 -36.99 3.78
CA GLU A 539 -47.25 -37.53 3.61
C GLU A 539 -47.77 -38.04 4.95
N VAL A 540 -48.83 -37.42 5.47
CA VAL A 540 -49.43 -37.75 6.75
C VAL A 540 -50.74 -38.49 6.54
N HIS A 541 -50.82 -39.65 7.12
CA HIS A 541 -52.03 -40.50 7.14
C HIS A 541 -52.50 -40.62 8.57
N THR A 542 -53.59 -39.93 8.93
CA THR A 542 -54.17 -40.01 10.27
C THR A 542 -55.26 -41.08 10.38
N GLY A 543 -55.63 -41.70 9.26
CA GLY A 543 -56.76 -42.64 9.20
C GLY A 543 -58.06 -42.01 9.71
N ASN A 544 -58.95 -42.81 10.25
CA ASN A 544 -60.21 -42.33 10.89
C ASN A 544 -60.00 -41.84 12.33
N GLY A 545 -58.74 -41.53 12.73
CA GLY A 545 -58.40 -41.17 14.12
C GLY A 545 -58.75 -39.77 14.53
N LEU A 546 -58.98 -38.85 13.57
CA LEU A 546 -59.36 -37.47 13.83
C LEU A 546 -60.83 -37.25 13.48
N LYS A 547 -61.55 -36.63 14.42
CA LYS A 547 -62.96 -36.22 14.16
C LYS A 547 -62.98 -34.98 13.26
N PRO A 548 -64.08 -34.72 12.52
CA PRO A 548 -64.25 -33.46 11.78
C PRO A 548 -63.99 -32.24 12.70
N GLY A 549 -63.17 -31.31 12.22
CA GLY A 549 -62.80 -30.14 13.01
C GLY A 549 -61.49 -29.47 12.58
N THR A 550 -61.14 -28.39 13.26
CA THR A 550 -59.91 -27.64 13.02
C THR A 550 -58.82 -28.07 14.00
N TYR A 551 -57.63 -28.31 13.52
CA TYR A 551 -56.46 -28.77 14.29
C TYR A 551 -55.24 -27.91 13.99
N ILE A 552 -54.33 -27.81 14.96
CA ILE A 552 -53.03 -27.21 14.78
C ILE A 552 -52.01 -28.33 14.52
N ILE A 553 -51.22 -28.17 13.47
CA ILE A 553 -50.13 -29.08 13.14
C ILE A 553 -48.80 -28.41 13.47
N GLN A 554 -47.94 -29.11 14.17
CA GLN A 554 -46.53 -28.76 14.37
C GLN A 554 -45.66 -29.83 13.71
N VAL A 555 -44.69 -29.38 12.89
CA VAL A 555 -43.64 -30.24 12.32
C VAL A 555 -42.31 -29.74 12.90
N ALA A 556 -41.55 -30.62 13.51
CA ALA A 556 -40.29 -30.27 14.14
C ALA A 556 -39.23 -31.38 13.97
N ASN A 557 -37.97 -30.95 13.90
CA ASN A 557 -36.82 -31.79 14.14
C ASN A 557 -35.79 -30.96 14.97
N LYS A 558 -34.55 -31.45 15.10
CA LYS A 558 -33.51 -30.82 15.91
C LYS A 558 -33.25 -29.34 15.52
N ASN A 559 -33.45 -28.95 14.24
CA ASN A 559 -33.10 -27.65 13.68
C ASN A 559 -34.27 -26.90 13.03
N TYR A 560 -35.47 -27.49 13.05
CA TYR A 560 -36.63 -27.00 12.30
C TYR A 560 -37.90 -27.13 13.13
N LYS A 561 -38.70 -26.07 13.15
CA LYS A 561 -40.04 -26.07 13.77
C LYS A 561 -40.95 -25.16 12.96
N GLN A 562 -42.05 -25.71 12.46
CA GLN A 562 -43.13 -24.97 11.81
C GLN A 562 -44.48 -25.39 12.35
N THR A 563 -45.42 -24.48 12.28
CA THR A 563 -46.79 -24.70 12.72
C THR A 563 -47.75 -24.26 11.62
N GLY A 564 -48.78 -25.03 11.39
CA GLY A 564 -49.82 -24.79 10.43
C GLY A 564 -51.22 -25.19 10.99
N ARG A 565 -52.25 -25.06 10.16
CA ARG A 565 -53.61 -25.46 10.49
C ARG A 565 -54.12 -26.45 9.45
N VAL A 566 -54.82 -27.52 9.90
CA VAL A 566 -55.57 -28.45 9.05
C VAL A 566 -57.03 -28.46 9.47
N ILE A 567 -57.89 -28.58 8.50
CA ILE A 567 -59.33 -28.79 8.68
C ILE A 567 -59.61 -30.25 8.23
N ILE A 568 -60.19 -31.07 9.11
CA ILE A 568 -60.61 -32.43 8.83
C ILE A 568 -62.14 -32.38 8.60
N ASN A 569 -62.57 -33.01 7.49
CA ASN A 569 -63.97 -33.12 7.12
C ASN A 569 -64.57 -34.41 7.68
#